data_04f02616a8d183f3185ccc5a0b12ebdd
#
_entry.id   04f02616a8d183f3185ccc5a0b12ebdd
#
_cell.length_a   1.000
_cell.length_b   1.000
_cell.length_c   1.000
_cell.angle_alpha   90.00
_cell.angle_beta   90.00
_cell.angle_gamma   90.00
#
_symmetry.space_group_name_H-M   'P 1'
#
loop_
_entity.id
_entity.type
_entity.pdbx_description
1 polymer ?
#
loop_
_entity_poly.entity_id
_entity_poly.type
_entity_poly.pdbx_seq_one_letter_code
_entity_poly.pdbx_strand_id
1 'polypeptide(L)'
;TTVPKAKELRRVIEPMITLAKKPTLANKRLAFDRLRSRDSVVKLFGELGPRFAARPGGYTRILKMGFRVGDNAPMALVELVDRPEIKEEAAEQGAAE
;
A
#
# COMPACT_ATOMS: atom_id res chain seq x y z
N THR A 1 -10.20 7.52 2.50
CA THR A 1 -11.03 7.62 1.31
C THR A 1 -12.39 6.95 1.54
N THR A 2 -13.27 6.95 0.53
CA THR A 2 -14.54 6.25 0.61
C THR A 2 -14.36 4.75 0.43
N VAL A 3 -15.31 3.95 0.93
CA VAL A 3 -15.24 2.48 0.81
C VAL A 3 -15.15 2.02 -0.65
N PRO A 4 -15.99 2.51 -1.58
CA PRO A 4 -15.88 2.11 -2.98
C PRO A 4 -14.52 2.42 -3.60
N LYS A 5 -13.96 3.60 -3.32
CA LYS A 5 -12.63 3.98 -3.81
C LYS A 5 -11.53 3.14 -3.20
N ALA A 6 -11.68 2.76 -1.92
CA ALA A 6 -10.71 1.90 -1.25
C ALA A 6 -10.65 0.52 -1.92
N LYS A 7 -11.80 -0.02 -2.29
CA LYS A 7 -11.86 -1.31 -2.98
C LYS A 7 -11.23 -1.24 -4.37
N GLU A 8 -11.45 -0.15 -5.08
CA GLU A 8 -10.83 0.05 -6.39
C GLU A 8 -9.32 0.23 -6.26
N LEU A 9 -8.86 0.97 -5.25
CA LEU A 9 -7.44 1.13 -5.00
C LEU A 9 -6.77 -0.22 -4.76
N ARG A 10 -7.40 -1.10 -3.98
CA ARG A 10 -6.87 -2.44 -3.73
C ARG A 10 -6.65 -3.20 -5.04
N ARG A 11 -7.60 -3.12 -5.98
CA ARG A 11 -7.51 -3.81 -7.26
C ARG A 11 -6.35 -3.32 -8.12
N VAL A 12 -5.90 -2.09 -7.89
CA VAL A 12 -4.76 -1.51 -8.61
C VAL A 12 -3.44 -1.81 -7.89
N ILE A 13 -3.39 -1.60 -6.57
CA ILE A 13 -2.13 -1.67 -5.83
C ILE A 13 -1.69 -3.10 -5.54
N GLU A 14 -2.61 -4.02 -5.28
CA GLU A 14 -2.25 -5.40 -4.97
C GLU A 14 -1.47 -6.08 -6.10
N PRO A 15 -1.92 -6.03 -7.37
CA PRO A 15 -1.14 -6.59 -8.46
C PRO A 15 0.22 -5.93 -8.63
N MET A 16 0.33 -4.63 -8.33
CA MET A 16 1.60 -3.91 -8.43
C MET A 16 2.61 -4.43 -7.42
N ILE A 17 2.19 -4.70 -6.20
CA ILE A 17 3.07 -5.26 -5.17
C ILE A 17 3.48 -6.69 -5.54
N THR A 18 2.56 -7.48 -6.07
CA THR A 18 2.87 -8.82 -6.55
C THR A 18 3.93 -8.76 -7.66
N LEU A 19 3.79 -7.82 -8.58
CA LEU A 19 4.74 -7.60 -9.66
C LEU A 19 6.12 -7.26 -9.11
N ALA A 20 6.19 -6.49 -8.04
CA ALA A 20 7.44 -6.03 -7.46
C ALA A 20 8.21 -7.13 -6.75
N LYS A 21 7.60 -8.26 -6.45
CA LYS A 21 8.30 -9.40 -5.85
C LYS A 21 9.33 -10.01 -6.80
N LYS A 22 9.17 -9.82 -8.10
CA LYS A 22 10.09 -10.30 -9.12
C LYS A 22 10.67 -9.09 -9.85
N PRO A 23 11.84 -8.59 -9.44
CA PRO A 23 12.39 -7.34 -9.98
C PRO A 23 13.08 -7.51 -11.33
N THR A 24 12.36 -8.04 -12.31
CA THR A 24 12.86 -8.16 -13.67
C THR A 24 12.71 -6.83 -14.40
N LEU A 25 13.47 -6.65 -15.47
CA LEU A 25 13.39 -5.45 -16.28
C LEU A 25 11.98 -5.26 -16.86
N ALA A 26 11.38 -6.36 -17.33
CA ALA A 26 10.02 -6.31 -17.88
C ALA A 26 9.02 -5.85 -16.82
N ASN A 27 9.13 -6.36 -15.60
CA ASN A 27 8.23 -5.98 -14.51
C ASN A 27 8.41 -4.51 -14.13
N LYS A 28 9.66 -4.03 -14.10
CA LYS A 28 9.94 -2.62 -13.80
C LYS A 28 9.37 -1.69 -14.86
N ARG A 29 9.47 -2.07 -16.13
CA ARG A 29 8.89 -1.30 -17.24
C ARG A 29 7.37 -1.25 -17.15
N LEU A 30 6.74 -2.38 -16.85
CA LEU A 30 5.30 -2.44 -16.69
C LEU A 30 4.82 -1.58 -15.52
N ALA A 31 5.54 -1.63 -14.40
CA ALA A 31 5.22 -0.82 -13.24
C ALA A 31 5.34 0.67 -13.56
N PHE A 32 6.40 1.06 -14.27
CA PHE A 32 6.56 2.46 -14.68
C PHE A 32 5.43 2.91 -15.60
N ASP A 33 5.02 2.04 -16.52
CA ASP A 33 3.93 2.37 -17.42
C ASP A 33 2.63 2.68 -16.65
N ARG A 34 2.38 1.94 -15.59
CA ARG A 34 1.18 2.13 -14.79
C ARG A 34 1.27 3.30 -13.80
N LEU A 35 2.42 3.44 -13.13
CA LEU A 35 2.60 4.46 -12.09
C LEU A 35 3.04 5.81 -12.63
N ARG A 36 3.75 5.83 -13.76
CA ARG A 36 4.25 7.05 -14.41
C ARG A 36 5.12 7.90 -13.50
N SER A 37 5.72 7.28 -12.48
CA SER A 37 6.59 7.98 -11.53
C SER A 37 7.79 7.09 -11.23
N ARG A 38 8.99 7.62 -11.52
CA ARG A 38 10.22 6.89 -11.26
C ARG A 38 10.40 6.64 -9.77
N ASP A 39 10.12 7.64 -8.95
CA ASP A 39 10.27 7.52 -7.50
C ASP A 39 9.35 6.45 -6.93
N SER A 40 8.13 6.37 -7.42
CA SER A 40 7.18 5.34 -6.99
C SER A 40 7.66 3.95 -7.38
N VAL A 41 8.23 3.80 -8.59
CA VAL A 41 8.76 2.52 -9.05
C VAL A 41 9.95 2.10 -8.20
N VAL A 42 10.87 3.02 -7.93
CA VAL A 42 12.04 2.73 -7.09
C VAL A 42 11.60 2.26 -5.71
N LYS A 43 10.65 2.96 -5.11
CA LYS A 43 10.13 2.58 -3.80
C LYS A 43 9.42 1.22 -3.84
N LEU A 44 8.64 0.99 -4.87
CA LEU A 44 7.90 -0.27 -5.03
C LEU A 44 8.85 -1.46 -5.06
N PHE A 45 9.88 -1.41 -5.88
CA PHE A 45 10.82 -2.52 -6.03
C PHE A 45 11.88 -2.56 -4.94
N GLY A 46 12.24 -1.42 -4.36
CA GLY A 46 13.25 -1.33 -3.33
C GLY A 46 12.76 -1.66 -1.94
N GLU A 47 11.54 -1.25 -1.60
CA GLU A 47 10.99 -1.43 -0.26
C GLU A 47 9.81 -2.39 -0.20
N LEU A 48 8.79 -2.16 -1.02
CA LEU A 48 7.56 -2.93 -0.90
C LEU A 48 7.69 -4.36 -1.39
N GLY A 49 8.39 -4.58 -2.50
CA GLY A 49 8.62 -5.93 -3.03
C GLY A 49 9.30 -6.84 -2.01
N PRO A 50 10.48 -6.45 -1.50
CA PRO A 50 11.17 -7.24 -0.48
C PRO A 50 10.36 -7.42 0.79
N ARG A 51 9.67 -6.37 1.24
CA ARG A 51 8.86 -6.42 2.47
C ARG A 51 7.77 -7.48 2.39
N PHE A 52 7.12 -7.59 1.24
CA PHE A 52 6.01 -8.52 1.06
C PHE A 52 6.39 -9.80 0.33
N ALA A 53 7.68 -10.07 0.15
CA ALA A 53 8.15 -11.20 -0.65
C ALA A 53 7.61 -12.54 -0.18
N ALA A 54 7.46 -12.71 1.13
CA ALA A 54 6.98 -13.97 1.72
C ALA A 54 5.45 -14.06 1.80
N ARG A 55 4.74 -12.97 1.51
CA ARG A 55 3.27 -12.94 1.62
C ARG A 55 2.65 -13.25 0.25
N PRO A 56 1.76 -14.25 0.17
CA PRO A 56 1.20 -14.67 -1.13
C PRO A 56 0.10 -13.77 -1.68
N GLY A 57 -0.26 -12.71 -0.97
CA GLY A 57 -1.30 -11.76 -1.36
C GLY A 57 -1.83 -11.07 -0.13
N GLY A 58 -2.88 -10.24 -0.30
CA GLY A 58 -3.46 -9.53 0.82
C GLY A 58 -2.53 -8.52 1.45
N TYR A 59 -1.93 -7.67 0.63
CA TYR A 59 -0.94 -6.69 1.10
C TYR A 59 -1.55 -5.46 1.74
N THR A 60 -2.83 -5.25 1.54
CA THR A 60 -3.53 -4.07 2.07
C THR A 60 -4.69 -4.50 2.96
N ARG A 61 -5.06 -3.60 3.86
CA ARG A 61 -6.16 -3.79 4.78
C ARG A 61 -7.08 -2.58 4.71
N ILE A 62 -8.38 -2.83 4.62
CA ILE A 62 -9.38 -1.77 4.57
C ILE A 62 -10.15 -1.77 5.88
N LEU A 63 -10.08 -0.66 6.62
CA LEU A 63 -10.79 -0.49 7.89
C LEU A 63 -11.92 0.50 7.66
N LYS A 64 -13.15 0.07 7.95
CA LYS A 64 -14.32 0.95 7.81
C LYS A 64 -14.33 1.95 8.95
N MET A 65 -14.48 3.25 8.61
CA MET A 65 -14.36 4.35 9.53
C MET A 65 -15.68 5.06 9.81
N GLY A 66 -16.79 4.49 9.38
CA GLY A 66 -18.11 5.12 9.55
C GLY A 66 -18.46 5.99 8.35
N PHE A 67 -19.19 7.07 8.62
CA PHE A 67 -19.75 7.90 7.56
C PHE A 67 -19.22 9.32 7.63
N ARG A 68 -19.05 9.93 6.46
CA ARG A 68 -18.54 11.30 6.36
C ARG A 68 -19.61 12.31 6.70
N VAL A 69 -19.24 13.34 7.46
CA VAL A 69 -20.16 14.45 7.77
C VAL A 69 -20.47 15.20 6.48
N GLY A 70 -21.75 15.44 6.26
CA GLY A 70 -22.24 16.16 5.08
C GLY A 70 -22.97 15.24 4.12
N ASP A 71 -22.25 14.45 3.32
CA ASP A 71 -22.86 13.58 2.31
C ASP A 71 -23.11 12.15 2.80
N ASN A 72 -22.73 11.86 4.03
CA ASN A 72 -22.94 10.54 4.63
C ASN A 72 -22.29 9.39 3.84
N ALA A 73 -21.19 9.67 3.13
CA ALA A 73 -20.47 8.65 2.37
C ALA A 73 -19.74 7.70 3.32
N PRO A 74 -19.77 6.38 3.04
CA PRO A 74 -19.04 5.41 3.88
C PRO A 74 -17.53 5.58 3.67
N MET A 75 -16.81 5.81 4.77
CA MET A 75 -15.38 6.08 4.74
C MET A 75 -14.57 4.86 5.14
N ALA A 76 -13.35 4.77 4.63
CA ALA A 76 -12.44 3.68 4.94
C ALA A 76 -11.01 4.20 5.02
N LEU A 77 -10.23 3.56 5.88
CA LEU A 77 -8.78 3.73 5.96
C LEU A 77 -8.14 2.54 5.25
N VAL A 78 -7.28 2.83 4.28
CA VAL A 78 -6.52 1.79 3.57
C VAL A 78 -5.09 1.86 4.07
N GLU A 79 -4.56 0.72 4.52
CA GLU A 79 -3.19 0.66 4.99
C GLU A 79 -2.50 -0.61 4.51
N LEU A 80 -1.18 -0.58 4.46
CA LEU A 80 -0.38 -1.75 4.19
C LEU A 80 -0.38 -2.65 5.42
N VAL A 81 -0.54 -3.94 5.22
CA VAL A 81 -0.63 -4.90 6.31
C VAL A 81 0.65 -4.93 7.13
N ASP A 82 1.81 -4.85 6.45
CA ASP A 82 3.11 -4.83 7.10
C ASP A 82 3.69 -3.42 7.03
N ARG A 83 3.80 -2.75 8.20
CA ARG A 83 4.28 -1.38 8.31
C ARG A 83 5.36 -1.27 9.38
N PRO A 84 6.53 -1.91 9.16
CA PRO A 84 7.57 -1.94 10.21
C PRO A 84 8.08 -0.56 10.61
N GLU A 85 8.21 0.38 9.68
CA GLU A 85 8.67 1.73 10.00
C GLU A 85 7.67 2.49 10.88
N ILE A 86 6.38 2.26 10.70
CA ILE A 86 5.36 2.86 11.56
C ILE A 86 5.43 2.28 12.96
N LYS A 87 5.68 0.98 13.07
CA LYS A 87 5.85 0.33 14.37
C LYS A 87 7.07 0.87 15.08
N GLU A 88 8.16 1.08 14.36
CA GLU A 88 9.38 1.65 14.92
C GLU A 88 9.15 3.08 15.42
N GLU A 89 8.47 3.91 14.63
CA GLU A 89 8.11 5.26 15.03
C GLU A 89 7.26 5.28 16.29
N ALA A 90 6.27 4.40 16.34
CA ALA A 90 5.41 4.29 17.53
C ALA A 90 6.22 3.89 18.76
N ALA A 91 7.16 2.97 18.60
CA ALA A 91 8.02 2.55 19.70
C ALA A 91 8.93 3.68 20.15
N GLU A 92 9.49 4.44 19.22
CA GLU A 92 10.32 5.59 19.54
C GLU A 92 9.54 6.66 20.28
N GLN A 93 8.34 6.97 19.80
CA GLN A 93 7.48 7.95 20.44
C GLN A 93 7.08 7.50 21.83
N GLY A 94 6.77 6.24 21.99
CA GLY A 94 6.48 5.68 23.30
C GLY A 94 7.65 5.76 24.24
N ALA A 95 8.86 5.52 23.73
CA ALA A 95 10.06 5.60 24.53
C ALA A 95 10.40 7.04 24.91
N ALA A 96 10.07 8.01 24.03
CA ALA A 96 10.33 9.42 24.29
C ALA A 96 9.38 10.02 25.31
N GLU A 97 8.22 9.44 25.45
CA GLU A 97 7.22 9.90 26.41
C GLU A 97 7.46 9.30 27.80
#